data_38e9747c86857d0ff51be6abdfe12fca
#
_entry.id   38e9747c86857d0ff51be6abdfe12fca
#
_cell.length_a   1.000
_cell.length_b   1.000
_cell.length_c   1.000
_cell.angle_alpha   90.00
_cell.angle_beta   90.00
_cell.angle_gamma   90.00
#
_symmetry.space_group_name_H-M   'P 1'
#
loop_
_entity.id
_entity.type
_entity.pdbx_description
1 polymer ?
#
loop_
_entity_poly.entity_id
_entity_poly.type
_entity_poly.pdbx_seq_one_letter_code
_entity_poly.pdbx_strand_id
1 'polypeptide(L)'
;MIEKYYDNTVLSSISNTDYEGEIKNQGDKVIIRTHATLVINDYEIGQTLTNQQPIGGKIELLIDKGLYWSAIIDDVVAKQQDIDQMNDWASDAAEQMKIKVDTEVLASIVPDIAAENVGITAGRISGDINLGATGAPVVITKANVLEQILLQGQVLDEQNVPESGRFIVLPFWITTLLKLSDIKDASLTGDGTTPLRNGRVGMIDRFTVYNSNLLPTYDDGGNTCTNMIAGTKAGLTFATQLTKTEELRAESTFGDIMRGLCRTH
;
A
#
# COMPACT_ATOMS: atom_id res chain seq x y z
N MET A 1 2.59 -22.77 24.41
CA MET A 1 2.78 -21.37 23.94
C MET A 1 1.49 -20.94 23.24
N ILE A 2 0.97 -19.76 23.52
CA ILE A 2 -0.18 -19.21 22.78
C ILE A 2 0.38 -18.55 21.52
N GLU A 3 -0.08 -18.99 20.36
CA GLU A 3 0.32 -18.40 19.08
C GLU A 3 -0.21 -16.96 18.98
N LYS A 4 0.65 -16.01 18.61
CA LYS A 4 0.29 -14.62 18.41
C LYS A 4 -0.09 -14.42 16.93
N TYR A 5 -1.26 -13.85 16.68
CA TYR A 5 -1.71 -13.51 15.33
C TYR A 5 -1.34 -12.06 14.99
N TYR A 6 -0.91 -11.85 13.77
CA TYR A 6 -0.48 -10.55 13.26
C TYR A 6 -1.43 -10.05 12.17
N ASP A 7 -1.51 -8.72 12.03
CA ASP A 7 -2.28 -8.11 10.95
C ASP A 7 -1.67 -8.41 9.58
N ASN A 8 -2.53 -8.54 8.58
CA ASN A 8 -2.10 -8.87 7.23
C ASN A 8 -1.48 -7.66 6.53
N THR A 9 -0.21 -7.75 6.20
CA THR A 9 0.53 -6.75 5.47
C THR A 9 0.38 -6.94 3.96
N VAL A 10 0.26 -5.86 3.21
CA VAL A 10 -0.01 -5.90 1.76
C VAL A 10 1.02 -5.15 0.92
N LEU A 11 1.85 -4.32 1.54
CA LEU A 11 2.78 -3.42 0.85
C LEU A 11 3.68 -4.13 -0.17
N SER A 12 4.27 -5.27 0.20
CA SER A 12 5.12 -6.06 -0.70
C SER A 12 4.40 -6.54 -1.98
N SER A 13 3.07 -6.66 -1.92
CA SER A 13 2.27 -7.11 -3.05
C SER A 13 1.83 -5.96 -3.96
N ILE A 14 1.68 -4.74 -3.42
CA ILE A 14 1.12 -3.58 -4.12
C ILE A 14 2.18 -2.57 -4.56
N SER A 15 3.38 -2.59 -3.97
CA SER A 15 4.47 -1.65 -4.28
C SER A 15 5.43 -2.18 -5.34
N ASN A 16 6.13 -1.26 -5.97
CA ASN A 16 7.30 -1.51 -6.79
C ASN A 16 8.57 -1.34 -5.94
N THR A 17 9.37 -2.38 -5.84
CA THR A 17 10.61 -2.45 -5.05
C THR A 17 11.88 -2.49 -5.91
N ASP A 18 11.78 -2.16 -7.21
CA ASP A 18 12.90 -2.27 -8.15
C ASP A 18 14.14 -1.43 -7.76
N TYR A 19 13.95 -0.43 -6.92
CA TYR A 19 15.00 0.50 -6.51
C TYR A 19 15.70 0.16 -5.19
N GLU A 20 15.26 -0.88 -4.46
CA GLU A 20 15.86 -1.26 -3.17
C GLU A 20 17.36 -1.61 -3.27
N GLY A 21 17.80 -2.21 -4.38
CA GLY A 21 19.19 -2.62 -4.59
C GLY A 21 20.19 -1.47 -4.81
N GLU A 22 19.73 -0.27 -5.11
CA GLU A 22 20.58 0.90 -5.36
C GLU A 22 20.95 1.66 -4.08
N ILE A 23 20.26 1.39 -2.97
CA ILE A 23 20.41 2.09 -1.70
C ILE A 23 21.49 1.41 -0.87
N LYS A 24 22.64 2.07 -0.71
CA LYS A 24 23.80 1.52 0.01
C LYS A 24 24.13 2.24 1.33
N ASN A 25 23.83 3.52 1.44
CA ASN A 25 24.25 4.36 2.57
C ASN A 25 23.08 5.14 3.17
N GLN A 26 23.33 5.64 4.38
CA GLN A 26 22.38 6.49 5.10
C GLN A 26 22.21 7.84 4.40
N GLY A 27 20.97 8.24 4.14
CA GLY A 27 20.65 9.50 3.46
C GLY A 27 20.82 9.44 1.94
N ASP A 28 20.96 8.23 1.38
CA ASP A 28 20.98 8.06 -0.05
C ASP A 28 19.62 8.44 -0.65
N LYS A 29 19.68 9.06 -1.80
CA LYS A 29 18.51 9.37 -2.61
C LYS A 29 18.60 8.64 -3.94
N VAL A 30 17.50 8.07 -4.36
CA VAL A 30 17.36 7.50 -5.69
C VAL A 30 16.73 8.54 -6.62
N ILE A 31 17.39 8.81 -7.75
CA ILE A 31 16.86 9.73 -8.75
C ILE A 31 16.21 8.93 -9.86
N ILE A 32 14.89 8.93 -9.90
CA ILE A 32 14.09 8.32 -10.95
C ILE A 32 13.91 9.35 -12.07
N ARG A 33 14.39 9.00 -13.26
CA ARG A 33 14.23 9.86 -14.43
C ARG A 33 12.93 9.53 -15.16
N THR A 34 12.10 10.54 -15.39
CA THR A 34 10.88 10.39 -16.16
C THR A 34 11.13 10.70 -17.63
N HIS A 35 10.41 10.02 -18.52
CA HIS A 35 10.46 10.28 -19.96
C HIS A 35 9.93 11.69 -20.28
N ALA A 36 10.61 12.35 -21.19
CA ALA A 36 10.14 13.61 -21.71
C ALA A 36 9.01 13.40 -22.73
N THR A 37 8.00 14.27 -22.70
CA THR A 37 6.91 14.26 -23.66
C THR A 37 7.26 15.13 -24.86
N LEU A 38 7.09 14.59 -26.08
CA LEU A 38 7.20 15.32 -27.33
C LEU A 38 5.83 15.86 -27.74
N VAL A 39 5.78 17.11 -28.16
CA VAL A 39 4.58 17.70 -28.74
C VAL A 39 4.58 17.41 -30.23
N ILE A 40 3.50 16.82 -30.73
CA ILE A 40 3.32 16.58 -32.16
C ILE A 40 2.64 17.82 -32.74
N ASN A 41 3.26 18.42 -33.77
CA ASN A 41 2.75 19.58 -34.48
C ASN A 41 2.23 19.18 -35.85
N ASP A 42 1.22 19.86 -36.33
CA ASP A 42 0.74 19.70 -37.70
C ASP A 42 1.75 20.29 -38.68
N TYR A 43 1.86 19.66 -39.85
CA TYR A 43 2.79 20.07 -40.91
C TYR A 43 2.00 20.61 -42.10
N GLU A 44 2.40 21.80 -42.57
CA GLU A 44 1.94 22.38 -43.83
C GLU A 44 3.10 22.44 -44.85
N ILE A 45 2.76 22.33 -46.13
CA ILE A 45 3.76 22.36 -47.20
C ILE A 45 4.49 23.71 -47.23
N GLY A 46 5.83 23.69 -47.05
CA GLY A 46 6.65 24.89 -46.99
C GLY A 46 6.84 25.49 -45.60
N GLN A 47 6.30 24.88 -44.55
CA GLN A 47 6.49 25.30 -43.18
C GLN A 47 7.92 25.08 -42.68
N THR A 48 8.46 26.04 -41.94
CA THR A 48 9.74 25.88 -41.24
C THR A 48 9.49 25.09 -39.96
N LEU A 49 10.22 23.96 -39.81
CA LEU A 49 10.07 23.11 -38.61
C LEU A 49 10.73 23.74 -37.38
N THR A 50 10.04 23.71 -36.27
CA THR A 50 10.56 24.09 -34.95
C THR A 50 11.10 22.87 -34.24
N ASN A 51 12.40 22.80 -33.94
CA ASN A 51 13.02 21.69 -33.25
C ASN A 51 12.74 21.83 -31.74
N GLN A 52 12.25 20.75 -31.14
CA GLN A 52 12.06 20.65 -29.71
C GLN A 52 13.25 19.94 -29.07
N GLN A 53 13.67 20.40 -27.91
CA GLN A 53 14.66 19.72 -27.07
C GLN A 53 13.96 19.26 -25.78
N PRO A 54 13.36 18.06 -25.77
CA PRO A 54 12.62 17.59 -24.62
C PRO A 54 13.57 17.27 -23.45
N ILE A 55 13.23 17.78 -22.28
CA ILE A 55 13.98 17.54 -21.05
C ILE A 55 13.09 16.67 -20.15
N GLY A 56 13.56 15.48 -19.79
CA GLY A 56 12.88 14.60 -18.85
C GLY A 56 12.86 15.18 -17.42
N GLY A 57 11.80 14.91 -16.69
CA GLY A 57 11.71 15.23 -15.28
C GLY A 57 12.59 14.31 -14.43
N LYS A 58 12.76 14.67 -13.15
CA LYS A 58 13.41 13.86 -12.13
C LYS A 58 12.49 13.79 -10.92
N ILE A 59 12.31 12.58 -10.38
CA ILE A 59 11.66 12.34 -9.10
C ILE A 59 12.73 11.85 -8.16
N GLU A 60 12.85 12.45 -6.98
CA GLU A 60 13.80 12.05 -5.95
C GLU A 60 13.07 11.24 -4.88
N LEU A 61 13.50 10.00 -4.67
CA LEU A 61 13.07 9.12 -3.59
C LEU A 61 14.07 9.30 -2.45
N LEU A 62 13.64 9.89 -1.34
CA LEU A 62 14.50 10.19 -0.20
C LEU A 62 14.19 9.22 0.94
N ILE A 63 15.22 8.53 1.45
CA ILE A 63 15.07 7.63 2.61
C ILE A 63 15.38 8.42 3.87
N ASP A 64 14.35 8.94 4.50
CA ASP A 64 14.44 9.81 5.67
C ASP A 64 13.80 9.23 6.94
N LYS A 65 12.92 8.22 6.81
CA LYS A 65 12.25 7.60 7.95
C LYS A 65 13.10 6.48 8.56
N GLY A 66 13.14 6.41 9.87
CA GLY A 66 13.86 5.37 10.60
C GLY A 66 13.02 4.79 11.72
N LEU A 67 12.88 3.46 11.74
CA LEU A 67 12.21 2.71 12.80
C LEU A 67 13.23 1.87 13.53
N TYR A 68 13.20 1.85 14.85
CA TYR A 68 14.06 1.00 15.65
C TYR A 68 13.26 0.22 16.70
N TRP A 69 13.82 -0.88 17.11
CA TRP A 69 13.37 -1.61 18.27
C TRP A 69 14.57 -1.96 19.16
N SER A 70 14.35 -2.08 20.46
CA SER A 70 15.35 -2.49 21.42
C SER A 70 14.69 -3.28 22.54
N ALA A 71 15.25 -4.42 22.86
CA ALA A 71 14.82 -5.27 23.96
C ALA A 71 16.03 -5.62 24.83
N ILE A 72 15.84 -5.70 26.14
CA ILE A 72 16.87 -6.10 27.10
C ILE A 72 16.36 -7.33 27.88
N ILE A 73 17.22 -8.30 28.10
CA ILE A 73 16.98 -9.43 28.98
C ILE A 73 18.03 -9.45 30.08
N ASP A 74 17.58 -9.61 31.31
CA ASP A 74 18.46 -9.75 32.47
C ASP A 74 19.05 -11.17 32.52
N ASP A 75 20.32 -11.29 32.91
CA ASP A 75 21.04 -12.58 32.99
C ASP A 75 20.39 -13.59 33.92
N VAL A 76 19.78 -13.12 35.02
CA VAL A 76 19.08 -13.98 35.96
C VAL A 76 17.82 -14.54 35.33
N VAL A 77 17.07 -13.69 34.64
CA VAL A 77 15.84 -14.07 33.93
C VAL A 77 16.18 -15.02 32.78
N ALA A 78 17.20 -14.72 31.99
CA ALA A 78 17.66 -15.57 30.89
C ALA A 78 18.03 -17.00 31.33
N LYS A 79 18.61 -17.15 32.53
CA LYS A 79 18.96 -18.47 33.08
C LYS A 79 17.80 -19.24 33.70
N GLN A 80 16.76 -18.53 34.13
CA GLN A 80 15.58 -19.13 34.75
C GLN A 80 14.49 -19.52 33.74
N GLN A 81 14.66 -19.11 32.47
CA GLN A 81 13.70 -19.37 31.42
C GLN A 81 13.97 -20.70 30.71
N ASP A 82 12.87 -21.35 30.35
CA ASP A 82 12.84 -22.60 29.57
C ASP A 82 12.71 -22.33 28.05
N ILE A 83 12.67 -21.05 27.64
CA ILE A 83 12.39 -20.61 26.28
C ILE A 83 13.43 -19.55 25.86
N ASP A 84 13.86 -19.59 24.60
CA ASP A 84 14.73 -18.56 24.00
C ASP A 84 13.92 -17.29 23.69
N GLN A 85 13.66 -16.48 24.73
CA GLN A 85 12.87 -15.26 24.62
C GLN A 85 13.48 -14.21 23.69
N MET A 86 14.81 -14.17 23.55
CA MET A 86 15.47 -13.18 22.73
C MET A 86 15.13 -13.38 21.24
N ASN A 87 15.13 -14.60 20.76
CA ASN A 87 14.73 -14.95 19.41
C ASN A 87 13.22 -14.75 19.18
N ASP A 88 12.40 -15.07 20.16
CA ASP A 88 10.96 -14.82 20.10
C ASP A 88 10.66 -13.31 19.99
N TRP A 89 11.34 -12.48 20.78
CA TRP A 89 11.18 -11.03 20.73
C TRP A 89 11.70 -10.44 19.42
N ALA A 90 12.81 -10.95 18.89
CA ALA A 90 13.34 -10.52 17.60
C ALA A 90 12.36 -10.82 16.45
N SER A 91 11.75 -12.01 16.50
CA SER A 91 10.72 -12.40 15.52
C SER A 91 9.46 -11.56 15.61
N ASP A 92 8.97 -11.31 16.84
CA ASP A 92 7.83 -10.42 17.08
C ASP A 92 8.12 -8.98 16.62
N ALA A 93 9.31 -8.48 16.93
CA ALA A 93 9.74 -7.14 16.54
C ALA A 93 9.80 -6.99 15.00
N ALA A 94 10.25 -8.01 14.28
CA ALA A 94 10.26 -8.01 12.82
C ALA A 94 8.86 -7.93 12.23
N GLU A 95 7.89 -8.71 12.77
CA GLU A 95 6.49 -8.63 12.31
C GLU A 95 5.82 -7.30 12.69
N GLN A 96 6.04 -6.79 13.91
CA GLN A 96 5.53 -5.47 14.32
C GLN A 96 6.10 -4.34 13.46
N MET A 97 7.36 -4.44 13.05
CA MET A 97 7.99 -3.47 12.17
C MET A 97 7.35 -3.46 10.78
N LYS A 98 7.05 -4.64 10.20
CA LYS A 98 6.31 -4.74 8.93
C LYS A 98 4.93 -4.09 9.04
N ILE A 99 4.19 -4.39 10.10
CA ILE A 99 2.86 -3.80 10.35
C ILE A 99 2.95 -2.27 10.45
N LYS A 100 3.95 -1.77 11.19
CA LYS A 100 4.16 -0.33 11.36
C LYS A 100 4.48 0.36 10.03
N VAL A 101 5.36 -0.23 9.23
CA VAL A 101 5.71 0.27 7.90
C VAL A 101 4.49 0.29 6.98
N ASP A 102 3.73 -0.82 6.90
CA ASP A 102 2.51 -0.90 6.09
C ASP A 102 1.50 0.20 6.49
N THR A 103 1.26 0.36 7.79
CA THR A 103 0.32 1.37 8.31
C THR A 103 0.74 2.79 7.91
N GLU A 104 2.03 3.12 8.06
CA GLU A 104 2.55 4.45 7.74
C GLU A 104 2.51 4.74 6.24
N VAL A 105 2.87 3.76 5.40
CA VAL A 105 2.83 3.92 3.94
C VAL A 105 1.40 4.03 3.45
N LEU A 106 0.49 3.16 3.88
CA LEU A 106 -0.91 3.25 3.47
C LEU A 106 -1.56 4.58 3.88
N ALA A 107 -1.18 5.13 5.04
CA ALA A 107 -1.64 6.44 5.48
C ALA A 107 -1.05 7.59 4.64
N SER A 108 0.20 7.48 4.20
CA SER A 108 0.87 8.51 3.40
C SER A 108 0.37 8.59 1.96
N ILE A 109 -0.17 7.50 1.40
CA ILE A 109 -0.71 7.50 0.03
C ILE A 109 -1.89 8.47 -0.11
N VAL A 110 -2.81 8.48 0.87
CA VAL A 110 -4.09 9.20 0.75
C VAL A 110 -3.95 10.69 0.45
N PRO A 111 -3.10 11.48 1.16
CA PRO A 111 -2.93 12.90 0.86
C PRO A 111 -2.20 13.17 -0.46
N ASP A 112 -1.46 12.20 -1.00
CA ASP A 112 -0.64 12.38 -2.20
C ASP A 112 -1.40 12.02 -3.50
N ILE A 113 -2.63 11.50 -3.38
CA ILE A 113 -3.45 11.18 -4.54
C ILE A 113 -3.93 12.47 -5.22
N ALA A 114 -3.81 12.52 -6.55
CA ALA A 114 -4.31 13.65 -7.32
C ALA A 114 -5.81 13.88 -7.10
N ALA A 115 -6.23 15.15 -7.04
CA ALA A 115 -7.62 15.52 -6.74
C ALA A 115 -8.64 14.94 -7.75
N GLU A 116 -8.21 14.66 -8.98
CA GLU A 116 -9.04 14.04 -10.01
C GLU A 116 -9.34 12.55 -9.74
N ASN A 117 -8.64 11.94 -8.81
CA ASN A 117 -8.77 10.51 -8.50
C ASN A 117 -9.46 10.25 -7.15
N VAL A 118 -9.91 11.28 -6.46
CA VAL A 118 -10.53 11.17 -5.13
C VAL A 118 -11.74 12.09 -5.00
N GLY A 119 -12.55 11.85 -3.96
CA GLY A 119 -13.63 12.73 -3.59
C GLY A 119 -14.95 12.44 -4.32
N ILE A 120 -15.85 13.43 -4.28
CA ILE A 120 -17.20 13.30 -4.84
C ILE A 120 -17.28 13.67 -6.33
N THR A 121 -16.21 14.18 -6.89
CA THR A 121 -16.08 14.62 -8.29
C THR A 121 -14.86 14.01 -8.95
N ALA A 122 -14.59 12.74 -8.65
CA ALA A 122 -13.50 12.01 -9.27
C ALA A 122 -13.77 11.75 -10.77
N GLY A 123 -12.70 11.42 -11.50
CA GLY A 123 -12.72 11.19 -12.94
C GLY A 123 -12.16 12.38 -13.72
N ARG A 124 -11.09 12.16 -14.48
CA ARG A 124 -10.44 13.19 -15.29
C ARG A 124 -11.33 13.70 -16.42
N ILE A 125 -12.19 12.84 -16.93
CA ILE A 125 -13.06 13.13 -18.08
C ILE A 125 -14.49 13.39 -17.62
N SER A 126 -15.05 12.52 -16.77
CA SER A 126 -16.41 12.60 -16.28
C SER A 126 -16.59 13.69 -15.21
N GLY A 127 -15.67 13.75 -14.23
CA GLY A 127 -15.72 14.72 -13.14
C GLY A 127 -16.94 14.62 -12.23
N ASP A 128 -17.64 13.48 -12.23
CA ASP A 128 -18.91 13.25 -11.51
C ASP A 128 -18.94 11.92 -10.73
N ILE A 129 -17.81 11.21 -10.68
CA ILE A 129 -17.70 9.93 -9.97
C ILE A 129 -17.58 10.17 -8.47
N ASN A 130 -18.55 9.69 -7.70
CA ASN A 130 -18.54 9.81 -6.25
C ASN A 130 -17.79 8.61 -5.60
N LEU A 131 -16.56 8.86 -5.17
CA LEU A 131 -15.75 7.91 -4.38
C LEU A 131 -15.79 8.21 -2.89
N GLY A 132 -16.53 9.24 -2.47
CA GLY A 132 -16.60 9.71 -1.08
C GLY A 132 -15.52 10.74 -0.75
N ALA A 133 -15.82 11.58 0.22
CA ALA A 133 -14.89 12.57 0.78
C ALA A 133 -15.13 12.73 2.28
N THR A 134 -14.20 13.39 2.96
CA THR A 134 -14.41 13.82 4.36
C THR A 134 -15.62 14.73 4.44
N GLY A 135 -16.58 14.42 5.30
CA GLY A 135 -17.87 15.12 5.41
C GLY A 135 -18.96 14.62 4.45
N ALA A 136 -18.60 13.74 3.49
CA ALA A 136 -19.55 13.12 2.56
C ALA A 136 -19.09 11.69 2.19
N PRO A 137 -18.94 10.78 3.17
CA PRO A 137 -18.53 9.41 2.91
C PRO A 137 -19.61 8.62 2.17
N VAL A 138 -19.19 7.68 1.32
CA VAL A 138 -20.13 6.75 0.67
C VAL A 138 -20.48 5.62 1.62
N VAL A 139 -21.76 5.42 1.90
CA VAL A 139 -22.23 4.29 2.68
C VAL A 139 -22.23 3.03 1.82
N ILE A 140 -21.30 2.11 2.14
CA ILE A 140 -21.20 0.84 1.41
C ILE A 140 -22.17 -0.19 1.96
N THR A 141 -22.95 -0.77 1.08
CA THR A 141 -23.92 -1.82 1.34
C THR A 141 -23.70 -3.02 0.40
N LYS A 142 -24.36 -4.15 0.66
CA LYS A 142 -24.30 -5.29 -0.24
C LYS A 142 -24.80 -5.00 -1.68
N ALA A 143 -25.63 -3.98 -1.84
CA ALA A 143 -26.20 -3.62 -3.14
C ALA A 143 -25.27 -2.75 -3.99
N ASN A 144 -24.47 -1.87 -3.35
CA ASN A 144 -23.61 -0.93 -4.08
C ASN A 144 -22.11 -1.21 -3.98
N VAL A 145 -21.69 -2.24 -3.23
CA VAL A 145 -20.26 -2.57 -3.04
C VAL A 145 -19.57 -2.86 -4.38
N LEU A 146 -20.23 -3.58 -5.28
CA LEU A 146 -19.69 -3.89 -6.60
C LEU A 146 -19.58 -2.64 -7.47
N GLU A 147 -20.62 -1.83 -7.49
CA GLU A 147 -20.66 -0.56 -8.21
C GLU A 147 -19.50 0.35 -7.80
N GLN A 148 -19.25 0.50 -6.49
CA GLN A 148 -18.17 1.32 -5.99
C GLN A 148 -16.77 0.80 -6.39
N ILE A 149 -16.57 -0.51 -6.50
CA ILE A 149 -15.32 -1.08 -7.02
C ILE A 149 -15.17 -0.78 -8.52
N LEU A 150 -16.24 -0.92 -9.29
CA LEU A 150 -16.22 -0.63 -10.73
C LEU A 150 -15.99 0.87 -11.02
N LEU A 151 -16.56 1.76 -10.21
CA LEU A 151 -16.30 3.20 -10.31
C LEU A 151 -14.82 3.56 -10.08
N GLN A 152 -14.14 2.90 -9.14
CA GLN A 152 -12.69 3.06 -8.99
C GLN A 152 -11.93 2.59 -10.25
N GLY A 153 -12.42 1.51 -10.88
CA GLY A 153 -11.89 1.04 -12.17
C GLY A 153 -12.06 2.08 -13.28
N GLN A 154 -13.23 2.71 -13.36
CA GLN A 154 -13.52 3.78 -14.33
C GLN A 154 -12.58 4.98 -14.16
N VAL A 155 -12.30 5.42 -12.93
CA VAL A 155 -11.37 6.52 -12.67
C VAL A 155 -9.96 6.19 -13.20
N LEU A 156 -9.48 4.97 -13.01
CA LEU A 156 -8.19 4.52 -13.55
C LEU A 156 -8.21 4.42 -15.08
N ASP A 157 -9.33 4.03 -15.68
CA ASP A 157 -9.49 3.98 -17.14
C ASP A 157 -9.41 5.38 -17.76
N GLU A 158 -10.06 6.38 -17.14
CA GLU A 158 -10.01 7.77 -17.57
C GLU A 158 -8.61 8.38 -17.48
N GLN A 159 -7.75 7.84 -16.60
CA GLN A 159 -6.33 8.18 -16.50
C GLN A 159 -5.45 7.42 -17.49
N ASN A 160 -6.02 6.54 -18.33
CA ASN A 160 -5.31 5.64 -19.24
C ASN A 160 -4.30 4.71 -18.52
N VAL A 161 -4.60 4.32 -17.29
CA VAL A 161 -3.79 3.35 -16.54
C VAL A 161 -3.95 1.96 -17.18
N PRO A 162 -2.88 1.18 -17.41
CA PRO A 162 -2.97 -0.16 -17.97
C PRO A 162 -3.97 -1.04 -17.21
N GLU A 163 -4.72 -1.86 -17.92
CA GLU A 163 -5.70 -2.77 -17.32
C GLU A 163 -5.05 -3.92 -16.53
N SER A 164 -3.83 -4.30 -16.94
CA SER A 164 -3.09 -5.38 -16.31
C SER A 164 -2.37 -4.92 -15.04
N GLY A 165 -2.38 -5.78 -14.01
CA GLY A 165 -1.63 -5.54 -12.79
C GLY A 165 -2.27 -4.50 -11.86
N ARG A 166 -3.56 -4.22 -12.01
CA ARG A 166 -4.30 -3.40 -11.06
C ARG A 166 -4.56 -4.15 -9.78
N PHE A 167 -4.45 -3.46 -8.67
CA PHE A 167 -4.80 -3.96 -7.35
C PHE A 167 -5.83 -3.07 -6.67
N ILE A 168 -6.53 -3.66 -5.71
CA ILE A 168 -7.39 -2.93 -4.77
C ILE A 168 -7.18 -3.49 -3.37
N VAL A 169 -7.01 -2.61 -2.39
CA VAL A 169 -6.91 -2.97 -0.98
C VAL A 169 -8.21 -2.62 -0.28
N LEU A 170 -8.84 -3.64 0.28
CA LEU A 170 -10.14 -3.56 0.94
C LEU A 170 -10.04 -3.97 2.41
N PRO A 171 -10.81 -3.33 3.31
CA PRO A 171 -10.97 -3.85 4.66
C PRO A 171 -11.81 -5.14 4.63
N PHE A 172 -11.60 -6.03 5.60
CA PHE A 172 -12.25 -7.35 5.62
C PHE A 172 -13.79 -7.29 5.65
N TRP A 173 -14.37 -6.26 6.26
CA TRP A 173 -15.82 -6.10 6.29
C TRP A 173 -16.44 -5.86 4.90
N ILE A 174 -15.75 -5.13 4.01
CA ILE A 174 -16.17 -4.93 2.61
C ILE A 174 -16.12 -6.26 1.85
N THR A 175 -15.07 -7.05 2.05
CA THR A 175 -14.98 -8.38 1.45
C THR A 175 -16.13 -9.29 1.89
N THR A 176 -16.59 -9.15 3.14
CA THR A 176 -17.79 -9.86 3.62
C THR A 176 -19.05 -9.40 2.88
N LEU A 177 -19.24 -8.08 2.72
CA LEU A 177 -20.36 -7.54 1.95
C LEU A 177 -20.32 -8.00 0.48
N LEU A 178 -19.13 -8.07 -0.09
CA LEU A 178 -18.92 -8.54 -1.46
C LEU A 178 -19.38 -10.00 -1.63
N LYS A 179 -19.03 -10.87 -0.69
CA LYS A 179 -19.48 -12.27 -0.69
C LYS A 179 -21.01 -12.42 -0.51
N LEU A 180 -21.65 -11.41 0.09
CA LEU A 180 -23.10 -11.34 0.26
C LEU A 180 -23.84 -10.65 -0.90
N SER A 181 -23.09 -10.01 -1.80
CA SER A 181 -23.63 -9.34 -3.00
C SER A 181 -23.98 -10.33 -4.10
N ASP A 182 -24.38 -9.85 -5.26
CA ASP A 182 -24.82 -10.68 -6.39
C ASP A 182 -23.67 -11.52 -7.00
N ILE A 183 -22.42 -11.25 -6.68
CA ILE A 183 -21.25 -12.08 -7.06
C ILE A 183 -21.28 -13.48 -6.44
N LYS A 184 -22.11 -13.71 -5.43
CA LYS A 184 -22.23 -15.03 -4.78
C LYS A 184 -22.61 -16.17 -5.75
N ASP A 185 -23.25 -15.87 -6.88
CA ASP A 185 -23.71 -16.84 -7.85
C ASP A 185 -22.67 -17.12 -8.94
N ALA A 186 -22.28 -18.39 -9.08
CA ALA A 186 -21.33 -18.83 -10.10
C ALA A 186 -21.81 -18.57 -11.54
N SER A 187 -23.13 -18.50 -11.74
CA SER A 187 -23.71 -18.21 -13.04
C SER A 187 -23.45 -16.79 -13.51
N LEU A 188 -23.23 -15.87 -12.59
CA LEU A 188 -22.91 -14.47 -12.88
C LEU A 188 -21.40 -14.24 -13.07
N THR A 189 -20.55 -15.04 -12.43
CA THR A 189 -19.09 -14.91 -12.53
C THR A 189 -18.48 -15.67 -13.69
N GLY A 190 -19.21 -16.62 -14.29
CA GLY A 190 -18.74 -17.40 -15.45
C GLY A 190 -17.58 -18.37 -15.17
N ASP A 191 -17.06 -18.43 -13.95
CA ASP A 191 -15.84 -19.16 -13.58
C ASP A 191 -16.09 -20.53 -12.94
N GLY A 192 -17.35 -20.97 -12.82
CA GLY A 192 -17.70 -22.27 -12.22
C GLY A 192 -17.42 -22.40 -10.72
N THR A 193 -16.79 -21.42 -10.10
CA THR A 193 -16.49 -21.35 -8.67
C THR A 193 -17.05 -20.08 -8.06
N THR A 194 -17.73 -20.19 -6.92
CA THR A 194 -18.28 -19.02 -6.23
C THR A 194 -17.34 -18.56 -5.10
N PRO A 195 -17.21 -17.24 -4.86
CA PRO A 195 -16.49 -16.71 -3.70
C PRO A 195 -17.04 -17.26 -2.37
N LEU A 196 -18.31 -17.55 -2.32
CA LEU A 196 -18.95 -18.13 -1.13
C LEU A 196 -18.45 -19.55 -0.83
N ARG A 197 -18.21 -20.38 -1.86
CA ARG A 197 -17.68 -21.75 -1.69
C ARG A 197 -16.21 -21.76 -1.31
N ASN A 198 -15.40 -20.94 -1.96
CA ASN A 198 -13.94 -20.94 -1.80
C ASN A 198 -13.46 -20.03 -0.67
N GLY A 199 -14.32 -19.15 -0.17
CA GLY A 199 -13.93 -18.15 0.84
C GLY A 199 -12.92 -17.10 0.36
N ARG A 200 -12.48 -17.17 -0.90
CA ARG A 200 -11.51 -16.25 -1.49
C ARG A 200 -12.18 -15.35 -2.52
N VAL A 201 -11.81 -14.06 -2.47
CA VAL A 201 -12.09 -13.11 -3.55
C VAL A 201 -10.74 -12.79 -4.15
N GLY A 202 -10.41 -13.42 -5.27
CA GLY A 202 -9.08 -13.31 -5.89
C GLY A 202 -8.99 -12.10 -6.83
N MET A 203 -9.93 -12.00 -7.76
CA MET A 203 -9.97 -10.93 -8.76
C MET A 203 -11.41 -10.49 -8.98
N ILE A 204 -11.63 -9.20 -9.11
CA ILE A 204 -12.93 -8.61 -9.45
C ILE A 204 -12.68 -7.60 -10.56
N ASP A 205 -13.40 -7.73 -11.66
CA ASP A 205 -13.12 -6.98 -12.88
C ASP A 205 -11.63 -7.15 -13.25
N ARG A 206 -10.86 -6.09 -13.23
CA ARG A 206 -9.41 -6.10 -13.52
C ARG A 206 -8.54 -5.96 -12.28
N PHE A 207 -9.16 -5.95 -11.08
CA PHE A 207 -8.47 -5.77 -9.81
C PHE A 207 -8.12 -7.09 -9.13
N THR A 208 -6.85 -7.25 -8.75
CA THR A 208 -6.47 -8.24 -7.73
C THR A 208 -6.82 -7.68 -6.36
N VAL A 209 -7.65 -8.42 -5.61
CA VAL A 209 -8.16 -7.97 -4.31
C VAL A 209 -7.22 -8.39 -3.19
N TYR A 210 -6.74 -7.42 -2.43
CA TYR A 210 -6.00 -7.61 -1.19
C TYR A 210 -6.84 -7.14 -0.02
N ASN A 211 -6.71 -7.81 1.13
CA ASN A 211 -7.42 -7.47 2.35
C ASN A 211 -6.44 -7.03 3.44
N SER A 212 -6.69 -5.89 4.05
CA SER A 212 -5.92 -5.41 5.18
C SER A 212 -6.79 -4.60 6.14
N ASN A 213 -6.54 -4.75 7.44
CA ASN A 213 -7.11 -3.89 8.47
C ASN A 213 -6.25 -2.67 8.79
N LEU A 214 -5.08 -2.54 8.13
CA LEU A 214 -4.12 -1.45 8.33
C LEU A 214 -4.45 -0.20 7.50
N LEU A 215 -5.55 -0.23 6.75
CA LEU A 215 -6.01 0.92 5.97
C LEU A 215 -6.31 2.12 6.87
N PRO A 216 -5.97 3.36 6.44
CA PRO A 216 -6.22 4.55 7.22
C PRO A 216 -7.71 4.77 7.44
N THR A 217 -8.06 5.06 8.68
CA THR A 217 -9.42 5.37 9.10
C THR A 217 -9.51 6.80 9.60
N TYR A 218 -10.69 7.40 9.45
CA TYR A 218 -11.00 8.71 10.02
C TYR A 218 -12.42 8.70 10.60
N ASP A 219 -12.67 9.60 11.54
CA ASP A 219 -14.00 9.79 12.13
C ASP A 219 -14.73 10.91 11.35
N ASP A 220 -15.94 10.61 10.91
CA ASP A 220 -16.82 11.55 10.26
C ASP A 220 -18.17 11.60 10.98
N GLY A 221 -18.32 12.57 11.87
CA GLY A 221 -19.54 12.75 12.64
C GLY A 221 -19.91 11.58 13.55
N GLY A 222 -18.93 10.87 14.13
CA GLY A 222 -19.12 9.70 14.98
C GLY A 222 -19.19 8.37 14.22
N ASN A 223 -18.95 8.39 12.90
CA ASN A 223 -18.85 7.18 12.08
C ASN A 223 -17.40 6.93 11.66
N THR A 224 -16.90 5.73 11.90
CA THR A 224 -15.56 5.34 11.44
C THR A 224 -15.61 5.05 9.93
N CYS A 225 -14.90 5.85 9.15
CA CYS A 225 -14.73 5.68 7.73
C CYS A 225 -13.36 5.10 7.41
N THR A 226 -13.26 4.25 6.41
CA THR A 226 -12.01 3.60 5.98
C THR A 226 -11.73 3.96 4.52
N ASN A 227 -10.52 4.39 4.22
CA ASN A 227 -10.10 4.65 2.85
C ASN A 227 -9.77 3.33 2.14
N MET A 228 -10.38 3.07 1.00
CA MET A 228 -9.99 2.01 0.08
C MET A 228 -8.95 2.55 -0.89
N ILE A 229 -7.96 1.73 -1.25
CA ILE A 229 -6.86 2.13 -2.13
C ILE A 229 -6.87 1.23 -3.36
N ALA A 230 -6.96 1.82 -4.55
CA ALA A 230 -6.85 1.12 -5.82
C ALA A 230 -5.75 1.75 -6.68
N GLY A 231 -5.04 0.92 -7.45
CA GLY A 231 -3.96 1.42 -8.29
C GLY A 231 -3.20 0.32 -9.02
N THR A 232 -2.00 0.67 -9.45
CA THR A 232 -1.03 -0.27 -10.03
C THR A 232 0.30 -0.19 -9.29
N LYS A 233 1.11 -1.25 -9.35
CA LYS A 233 2.44 -1.27 -8.72
C LYS A 233 3.35 -0.13 -9.18
N ALA A 234 3.19 0.33 -10.42
CA ALA A 234 3.96 1.45 -10.95
C ALA A 234 3.63 2.80 -10.27
N GLY A 235 2.44 2.91 -9.64
CA GLY A 235 2.01 4.12 -8.94
C GLY A 235 2.55 4.26 -7.52
N LEU A 236 3.09 3.18 -6.94
CA LEU A 236 3.63 3.19 -5.59
C LEU A 236 5.04 2.60 -5.58
N THR A 237 6.05 3.45 -5.48
CA THR A 237 7.43 3.02 -5.31
C THR A 237 7.80 3.06 -3.83
N PHE A 238 8.31 1.95 -3.33
CA PHE A 238 8.70 1.81 -1.94
C PHE A 238 10.10 1.21 -1.86
N ALA A 239 10.91 1.71 -0.93
CA ALA A 239 12.24 1.19 -0.67
C ALA A 239 12.49 1.03 0.82
N THR A 240 12.98 -0.14 1.21
CA THR A 240 13.37 -0.44 2.59
C THR A 240 14.82 -0.85 2.66
N GLN A 241 15.44 -0.55 3.78
CA GLN A 241 16.77 -1.03 4.10
C GLN A 241 16.83 -1.46 5.57
N LEU A 242 17.06 -2.74 5.81
CA LEU A 242 17.47 -3.20 7.14
C LEU A 242 18.92 -2.77 7.36
N THR A 243 19.12 -1.76 8.19
CA THR A 243 20.43 -1.12 8.32
C THR A 243 21.35 -1.92 9.24
N LYS A 244 20.83 -2.40 10.38
CA LYS A 244 21.64 -3.11 11.36
C LYS A 244 20.81 -3.83 12.40
N THR A 245 21.27 -5.03 12.77
CA THR A 245 20.84 -5.72 13.99
C THR A 245 22.07 -5.92 14.85
N GLU A 246 22.00 -5.58 16.12
CA GLU A 246 23.11 -5.68 17.06
C GLU A 246 22.67 -6.36 18.34
N GLU A 247 23.57 -7.15 18.90
CA GLU A 247 23.48 -7.68 20.24
C GLU A 247 24.63 -7.08 21.06
N LEU A 248 24.30 -6.49 22.18
CA LEU A 248 25.24 -5.75 23.01
C LEU A 248 25.03 -6.08 24.48
N ARG A 249 26.12 -6.11 25.23
CA ARG A 249 26.05 -6.18 26.69
C ARG A 249 25.59 -4.83 27.25
N ALA A 250 24.65 -4.85 28.19
CA ALA A 250 24.18 -3.64 28.87
C ALA A 250 25.29 -3.07 29.79
N GLU A 251 25.51 -1.75 29.75
CA GLU A 251 26.51 -1.09 30.59
C GLU A 251 26.04 -0.87 32.03
N SER A 252 24.76 -0.64 32.23
CA SER A 252 24.17 -0.24 33.52
C SER A 252 23.50 -1.36 34.29
N THR A 253 23.26 -2.51 33.65
CA THR A 253 22.59 -3.67 34.22
C THR A 253 23.24 -4.97 33.73
N PHE A 254 23.07 -6.05 34.49
CA PHE A 254 23.51 -7.37 34.07
C PHE A 254 22.50 -7.97 33.07
N GLY A 255 22.70 -7.76 31.78
CA GLY A 255 21.78 -8.24 30.76
C GLY A 255 22.31 -8.00 29.35
N ASP A 256 21.69 -8.68 28.40
CA ASP A 256 21.98 -8.54 26.97
C ASP A 256 20.89 -7.72 26.28
N ILE A 257 21.31 -6.80 25.42
CA ILE A 257 20.44 -5.92 24.65
C ILE A 257 20.48 -6.36 23.20
N MET A 258 19.33 -6.65 22.62
CA MET A 258 19.17 -6.80 21.19
C MET A 258 18.45 -5.58 20.61
N ARG A 259 18.96 -5.02 19.52
CA ARG A 259 18.36 -3.89 18.85
C ARG A 259 18.45 -4.01 17.33
N GLY A 260 17.44 -3.51 16.66
CA GLY A 260 17.40 -3.45 15.21
C GLY A 260 16.96 -2.08 14.71
N LEU A 261 17.52 -1.67 13.57
CA LEU A 261 17.21 -0.43 12.88
C LEU A 261 16.78 -0.75 11.45
N CYS A 262 15.62 -0.24 11.05
CA CYS A 262 15.12 -0.26 9.67
C CYS A 262 14.93 1.16 9.17
N ARG A 263 15.26 1.42 7.91
CA ARG A 263 14.99 2.68 7.23
C ARG A 263 14.02 2.46 6.09
N THR A 264 13.12 3.44 5.92
CA THR A 264 12.09 3.43 4.89
C THR A 264 11.96 4.81 4.26
N HIS A 265 11.38 4.83 3.10
CA HIS A 265 10.94 6.06 2.44
C HIS A 265 9.50 6.34 2.80
#